data_69827705958b0d3b0b74e55a846cb7a6
#
_entry.id   69827705958b0d3b0b74e55a846cb7a6
#
_cell.length_a   1.000
_cell.length_b   1.000
_cell.length_c   1.000
_cell.angle_alpha   90.00
_cell.angle_beta   90.00
_cell.angle_gamma   90.00
#
_symmetry.space_group_name_H-M   'P 1'
#
loop_
_entity.id
_entity.type
_entity.pdbx_description
1 polymer ?
#
loop_
_entity_poly.entity_id
_entity_poly.type
_entity_poly.pdbx_seq_one_letter_code
_entity_poly.pdbx_strand_id
1 'polypeptide(L)'
;MESLTDTVIRFREAVPEEVEANTYVVENITFTPEVEVRNCGFREIPTRGVLVTSRKPIVIENNAFCKLSMAPIYISCDANNWYESGRVEDVLIRNNKFYNCQGDGVIFIDPVIKKASEERTVHKN
;
A
#
# COMPACT_ATOMS: atom_id res chain seq x y z
N MET A 1 1.29 -21.74 -21.73
CA MET A 1 1.02 -20.34 -21.38
C MET A 1 -0.48 -20.15 -21.58
N GLU A 2 -1.27 -20.24 -20.52
CA GLU A 2 -2.71 -20.01 -20.62
C GLU A 2 -2.94 -18.55 -20.98
N SER A 3 -3.69 -18.29 -22.02
CA SER A 3 -4.10 -16.94 -22.36
C SER A 3 -5.07 -16.47 -21.28
N LEU A 4 -4.73 -15.38 -20.59
CA LEU A 4 -5.69 -14.67 -19.76
C LEU A 4 -6.86 -14.27 -20.66
N THR A 5 -8.04 -14.78 -20.35
CA THR A 5 -9.26 -14.40 -21.06
C THR A 5 -9.60 -12.96 -20.65
N ASP A 6 -10.02 -12.15 -21.62
CA ASP A 6 -10.49 -10.80 -21.37
C ASP A 6 -11.66 -10.83 -20.38
N THR A 7 -11.58 -9.97 -19.37
CA THR A 7 -12.66 -9.80 -18.38
C THR A 7 -13.47 -8.56 -18.72
N VAL A 8 -14.76 -8.72 -18.87
CA VAL A 8 -15.68 -7.60 -19.11
C VAL A 8 -16.33 -7.21 -17.78
N ILE A 9 -16.11 -5.98 -17.35
CA ILE A 9 -16.71 -5.40 -16.15
C ILE A 9 -17.80 -4.40 -16.60
N ARG A 10 -19.00 -4.51 -16.01
CA ARG A 10 -20.08 -3.56 -16.21
C ARG A 10 -20.28 -2.71 -14.98
N PHE A 11 -20.24 -1.41 -15.16
CA PHE A 11 -20.51 -0.44 -14.10
C PHE A 11 -21.99 -0.05 -14.12
N ARG A 12 -22.55 0.29 -12.95
CA ARG A 12 -23.93 0.81 -12.84
C ARG A 12 -24.02 2.26 -13.32
N GLU A 13 -22.95 3.01 -13.08
CA GLU A 13 -22.82 4.40 -13.50
C GLU A 13 -21.89 4.48 -14.71
N ALA A 14 -22.04 5.51 -15.51
CA ALA A 14 -21.14 5.75 -16.63
C ALA A 14 -19.72 5.98 -16.12
N VAL A 15 -18.75 5.39 -16.80
CA VAL A 15 -17.35 5.71 -16.54
C VAL A 15 -17.10 7.16 -16.94
N PRO A 16 -16.44 7.98 -16.09
CA PRO A 16 -16.13 9.36 -16.43
C PRO A 16 -15.39 9.49 -17.77
N GLU A 17 -15.70 10.54 -18.53
CA GLU A 17 -15.13 10.73 -19.89
C GLU A 17 -13.60 10.91 -19.87
N GLU A 18 -13.04 11.39 -18.77
CA GLU A 18 -11.60 11.57 -18.58
C GLU A 18 -10.83 10.25 -18.36
N VAL A 19 -11.53 9.13 -18.24
CA VAL A 19 -10.90 7.80 -18.05
C VAL A 19 -10.49 7.24 -19.41
N GLU A 20 -9.22 7.41 -19.73
CA GLU A 20 -8.62 6.88 -20.95
C GLU A 20 -8.13 5.44 -20.78
N ALA A 21 -8.18 4.66 -21.84
CA ALA A 21 -7.68 3.29 -21.84
C ALA A 21 -6.17 3.24 -21.47
N ASN A 22 -5.79 2.27 -20.66
CA ASN A 22 -4.42 2.02 -20.17
C ASN A 22 -3.80 3.13 -19.29
N THR A 23 -4.60 4.09 -18.83
CA THR A 23 -4.11 5.15 -17.93
C THR A 23 -4.68 5.03 -16.51
N TYR A 24 -5.68 4.19 -16.31
CA TYR A 24 -6.35 3.99 -15.04
C TYR A 24 -6.36 2.52 -14.64
N VAL A 25 -6.43 2.29 -13.35
CA VAL A 25 -6.65 0.98 -12.75
C VAL A 25 -7.92 0.99 -11.93
N VAL A 26 -8.58 -0.16 -11.85
CA VAL A 26 -9.79 -0.35 -11.04
C VAL A 26 -9.42 -1.18 -9.82
N GLU A 27 -9.70 -0.65 -8.64
CA GLU A 27 -9.51 -1.32 -7.37
C GLU A 27 -10.84 -1.82 -6.82
N ASN A 28 -10.93 -3.12 -6.50
CA ASN A 28 -12.08 -3.66 -5.78
C ASN A 28 -11.88 -3.48 -4.27
N ILE A 29 -12.56 -2.51 -3.69
CA ILE A 29 -12.47 -2.17 -2.27
C ILE A 29 -13.49 -2.90 -1.38
N THR A 30 -14.31 -3.78 -1.94
CA THR A 30 -15.41 -4.44 -1.21
C THR A 30 -14.91 -5.27 -0.04
N PHE A 31 -13.79 -5.95 -0.21
CA PHE A 31 -13.20 -6.85 0.79
C PHE A 31 -11.90 -6.33 1.41
N THR A 32 -11.61 -5.04 1.23
CA THR A 32 -10.45 -4.43 1.87
C THR A 32 -10.62 -4.49 3.39
N PRO A 33 -9.72 -5.14 4.15
CA PRO A 33 -9.85 -5.30 5.59
C PRO A 33 -9.37 -4.07 6.37
N GLU A 34 -9.90 -3.92 7.57
CA GLU A 34 -9.21 -3.22 8.66
C GLU A 34 -8.14 -4.15 9.22
N VAL A 35 -6.96 -3.62 9.54
CA VAL A 35 -5.81 -4.44 9.94
C VAL A 35 -5.18 -3.92 11.23
N GLU A 36 -4.96 -4.81 12.18
CA GLU A 36 -4.18 -4.54 13.38
C GLU A 36 -2.98 -5.46 13.48
N VAL A 37 -1.80 -4.86 13.54
CA VAL A 37 -0.53 -5.56 13.79
C VAL A 37 -0.02 -5.09 15.14
N ARG A 38 -0.16 -5.92 16.17
CA ARG A 38 0.18 -5.58 17.55
C ARG A 38 1.03 -6.64 18.21
N ASN A 39 1.98 -6.23 19.04
CA ASN A 39 2.79 -7.10 19.89
C ASN A 39 3.54 -8.21 19.13
N CYS A 40 3.92 -7.92 17.88
CA CYS A 40 4.59 -8.85 16.98
C CYS A 40 6.10 -8.59 16.93
N GLY A 41 6.86 -9.65 16.64
CA GLY A 41 8.30 -9.58 16.36
C GLY A 41 8.59 -9.93 14.91
N PHE A 42 9.24 -9.02 14.19
CA PHE A 42 9.71 -9.20 12.82
C PHE A 42 11.25 -9.27 12.87
N ARG A 43 11.83 -10.38 12.43
CA ARG A 43 13.28 -10.57 12.54
C ARG A 43 13.87 -11.20 11.29
N GLU A 44 15.03 -10.67 10.89
CA GLU A 44 15.86 -11.23 9.81
C GLU A 44 15.09 -11.46 8.51
N ILE A 45 14.26 -10.47 8.14
CA ILE A 45 13.46 -10.50 6.91
C ILE A 45 14.27 -9.82 5.79
N PRO A 46 14.47 -10.50 4.63
CA PRO A 46 15.25 -9.96 3.53
C PRO A 46 14.52 -8.89 2.71
N THR A 47 13.35 -8.49 3.16
CA THR A 47 12.53 -7.44 2.54
C THR A 47 11.97 -6.50 3.62
N ARG A 48 10.84 -5.88 3.34
CA ARG A 48 10.06 -5.05 4.27
C ARG A 48 9.32 -5.91 5.31
N GLY A 49 9.01 -5.33 6.46
CA GLY A 49 8.25 -6.02 7.51
C GLY A 49 6.74 -5.98 7.25
N VAL A 50 6.21 -4.78 7.05
CA VAL A 50 4.79 -4.55 6.75
C VAL A 50 4.68 -3.65 5.52
N LEU A 51 3.93 -4.09 4.52
CA LEU A 51 3.54 -3.29 3.38
C LEU A 51 2.10 -2.81 3.58
N VAL A 52 1.91 -1.50 3.60
CA VAL A 52 0.61 -0.86 3.81
C VAL A 52 0.08 -0.36 2.48
N THR A 53 -1.02 -0.95 2.04
CA THR A 53 -1.66 -0.64 0.75
C THR A 53 -3.18 -0.49 0.85
N SER A 54 -3.73 -0.40 2.05
CA SER A 54 -5.19 -0.37 2.29
C SER A 54 -5.68 1.03 2.63
N ARG A 55 -6.90 1.34 2.19
CA ARG A 55 -7.59 2.57 2.58
C ARG A 55 -8.50 2.40 3.82
N LYS A 56 -8.57 1.22 4.40
CA LYS A 56 -9.24 0.98 5.67
C LYS A 56 -8.30 1.22 6.84
N PRO A 57 -8.80 1.48 8.05
CA PRO A 57 -7.97 1.71 9.22
C PRO A 57 -6.91 0.63 9.44
N ILE A 58 -5.67 1.06 9.65
CA ILE A 58 -4.54 0.19 9.94
C ILE A 58 -3.87 0.66 11.23
N VAL A 59 -3.65 -0.27 12.15
CA VAL A 59 -2.92 -0.02 13.39
C VAL A 59 -1.67 -0.90 13.44
N ILE A 60 -0.51 -0.26 13.58
CA ILE A 60 0.79 -0.93 13.74
C ILE A 60 1.37 -0.48 15.09
N GLU A 61 1.24 -1.31 16.11
CA GLU A 61 1.49 -0.88 17.49
C GLU A 61 2.26 -1.92 18.32
N ASN A 62 3.19 -1.44 19.16
CA ASN A 62 3.96 -2.25 20.10
C ASN A 62 4.72 -3.42 19.46
N ASN A 63 5.19 -3.26 18.22
CA ASN A 63 5.96 -4.29 17.52
C ASN A 63 7.47 -4.05 17.67
N ALA A 64 8.24 -5.12 17.42
CA ALA A 64 9.69 -5.06 17.34
C ALA A 64 10.16 -5.51 15.94
N PHE A 65 10.90 -4.66 15.26
CA PHE A 65 11.50 -4.94 13.96
C PHE A 65 13.02 -5.02 14.12
N CYS A 66 13.64 -6.12 13.72
CA CYS A 66 15.07 -6.35 13.93
C CYS A 66 15.72 -6.97 12.70
N LYS A 67 16.76 -6.34 12.17
CA LYS A 67 17.56 -6.81 11.04
C LYS A 67 16.73 -7.07 9.78
N LEU A 68 15.94 -6.10 9.37
CA LEU A 68 15.25 -6.12 8.09
C LEU A 68 16.12 -5.45 7.02
N SER A 69 16.13 -6.00 5.81
CA SER A 69 16.95 -5.48 4.70
C SER A 69 16.29 -4.35 3.91
N MET A 70 15.04 -4.05 4.19
CA MET A 70 14.30 -2.91 3.63
C MET A 70 13.55 -2.19 4.76
N ALA A 71 12.83 -1.12 4.41
CA ALA A 71 12.02 -0.36 5.36
C ALA A 71 11.07 -1.28 6.16
N PRO A 72 11.14 -1.29 7.49
CA PRO A 72 10.26 -2.09 8.34
C PRO A 72 8.77 -1.85 8.09
N ILE A 73 8.39 -0.60 7.90
CA ILE A 73 7.01 -0.22 7.55
C ILE A 73 7.08 0.58 6.25
N TYR A 74 6.45 0.06 5.21
CA TYR A 74 6.43 0.67 3.90
C TYR A 74 5.01 0.97 3.47
N ILE A 75 4.70 2.25 3.26
CA ILE A 75 3.40 2.74 2.80
C ILE A 75 3.53 3.10 1.34
N SER A 76 2.81 2.38 0.48
CA SER A 76 2.95 2.53 -0.97
C SER A 76 1.65 2.24 -1.70
N CYS A 77 1.61 2.66 -2.96
CA CYS A 77 0.58 2.29 -3.92
C CYS A 77 1.24 2.10 -5.29
N ASP A 78 1.60 0.89 -5.65
CA ASP A 78 2.19 0.58 -6.96
C ASP A 78 1.19 -0.08 -7.90
N ALA A 79 0.37 0.73 -8.53
CA ALA A 79 -0.56 0.28 -9.56
C ALA A 79 0.12 -0.03 -10.90
N ASN A 80 1.39 0.33 -11.09
CA ASN A 80 2.08 0.19 -12.37
C ASN A 80 2.75 -1.18 -12.55
N ASN A 81 3.35 -1.71 -11.50
CA ASN A 81 4.15 -2.95 -11.57
C ASN A 81 3.51 -4.11 -10.80
N TRP A 82 3.05 -3.84 -9.60
CA TRP A 82 2.59 -4.89 -8.69
C TRP A 82 1.07 -4.95 -8.55
N TYR A 83 0.34 -3.99 -9.14
CA TYR A 83 -1.11 -3.85 -9.00
C TYR A 83 -1.57 -3.83 -7.54
N GLU A 84 -0.72 -3.27 -6.68
CA GLU A 84 -1.03 -3.06 -5.28
C GLU A 84 -2.13 -2.00 -5.16
N SER A 85 -2.89 -2.06 -4.07
CA SER A 85 -3.99 -1.14 -3.83
C SER A 85 -3.54 0.32 -3.96
N GLY A 86 -4.47 1.18 -4.27
CA GLY A 86 -4.20 2.59 -4.45
C GLY A 86 -4.00 3.35 -3.13
N ARG A 87 -4.84 4.32 -2.89
CA ARG A 87 -4.74 5.25 -1.78
C ARG A 87 -4.74 4.60 -0.40
N VAL A 88 -3.80 4.98 0.45
CA VAL A 88 -3.75 4.59 1.85
C VAL A 88 -4.36 5.71 2.70
N GLU A 89 -5.24 5.35 3.61
CA GLU A 89 -5.92 6.27 4.54
C GLU A 89 -5.91 5.67 5.95
N ASP A 90 -5.90 6.54 6.96
CA ASP A 90 -6.10 6.20 8.37
C ASP A 90 -5.10 5.15 8.90
N VAL A 91 -3.83 5.52 8.99
CA VAL A 91 -2.75 4.67 9.50
C VAL A 91 -2.24 5.18 10.84
N LEU A 92 -2.37 4.38 11.88
CA LEU A 92 -1.81 4.64 13.20
C LEU A 92 -0.56 3.79 13.44
N ILE A 93 0.59 4.43 13.55
CA ILE A 93 1.87 3.78 13.86
C ILE A 93 2.36 4.35 15.20
N ARG A 94 2.46 3.49 16.24
CA ARG A 94 2.94 3.94 17.54
C ARG A 94 3.65 2.86 18.34
N ASN A 95 4.55 3.27 19.24
CA ASN A 95 5.24 2.41 20.19
C ASN A 95 6.01 1.22 19.56
N ASN A 96 6.41 1.32 18.30
CA ASN A 96 7.22 0.30 17.65
C ASN A 96 8.71 0.52 17.94
N LYS A 97 9.48 -0.56 17.95
CA LYS A 97 10.93 -0.55 18.16
C LYS A 97 11.62 -1.07 16.91
N PHE A 98 12.71 -0.40 16.51
CA PHE A 98 13.46 -0.72 15.32
C PHE A 98 14.94 -0.91 15.66
N TYR A 99 15.52 -2.05 15.26
CA TYR A 99 16.90 -2.41 15.53
C TYR A 99 17.59 -2.90 14.26
N ASN A 100 18.69 -2.24 13.88
CA ASN A 100 19.52 -2.63 12.73
C ASN A 100 18.70 -2.92 11.45
N CYS A 101 17.69 -2.13 11.19
CA CYS A 101 16.93 -2.19 9.95
C CYS A 101 17.59 -1.32 8.89
N GLN A 102 17.56 -1.77 7.65
CA GLN A 102 18.12 -1.09 6.48
C GLN A 102 16.99 -0.44 5.66
N GLY A 103 17.35 0.21 4.55
CA GLY A 103 16.44 0.91 3.66
C GLY A 103 16.45 2.42 3.87
N ASP A 104 15.58 3.14 3.15
CA ASP A 104 15.55 4.61 3.13
C ASP A 104 14.96 5.23 4.41
N GLY A 105 14.47 4.39 5.32
CA GLY A 105 13.94 4.79 6.63
C GLY A 105 13.21 3.64 7.31
N VAL A 106 12.91 3.79 8.61
CA VAL A 106 12.14 2.78 9.35
C VAL A 106 10.64 2.84 9.05
N ILE A 107 10.17 4.00 8.66
CA ILE A 107 8.85 4.22 8.06
C ILE A 107 9.12 4.96 6.75
N PHE A 108 8.78 4.34 5.65
CA PHE A 108 9.00 4.89 4.32
C PHE A 108 7.66 5.02 3.58
N ILE A 109 7.37 6.22 3.12
CA ILE A 109 6.14 6.54 2.40
C ILE A 109 6.53 6.87 0.95
N ASP A 110 6.09 6.03 0.04
CA ASP A 110 6.40 6.13 -1.38
C ASP A 110 5.12 6.02 -2.22
N PRO A 111 4.50 7.14 -2.52
CA PRO A 111 3.28 7.16 -3.33
C PRO A 111 3.63 7.01 -4.81
N VAL A 112 4.07 5.89 -5.29
CA VAL A 112 4.53 5.61 -6.65
C VAL A 112 3.60 6.22 -7.71
N ILE A 113 3.81 7.49 -8.04
CA ILE A 113 3.02 8.27 -9.00
C ILE A 113 3.87 8.80 -10.14
N LYS A 114 3.37 8.70 -11.37
CA LYS A 114 4.08 9.19 -12.56
C LYS A 114 4.02 10.72 -12.71
N LYS A 115 2.92 11.33 -12.26
CA LYS A 115 2.70 12.77 -12.39
C LYS A 115 2.05 13.29 -11.11
N ALA A 116 2.75 14.13 -10.39
CA ALA A 116 2.21 14.81 -9.23
C ALA A 116 1.14 15.84 -9.64
N SER A 117 0.12 16.01 -8.81
CA SER A 117 -0.89 17.04 -8.95
C SER A 117 -1.15 17.66 -7.58
N GLU A 118 -1.25 18.99 -7.52
CA GLU A 118 -1.58 19.71 -6.30
C GLU A 118 -3.01 19.47 -5.83
N GLU A 119 -3.89 19.08 -6.74
CA GLU A 119 -5.31 18.84 -6.45
C GLU A 119 -5.61 17.44 -5.92
N ARG A 120 -4.68 16.51 -6.04
CA ARG A 120 -4.89 15.10 -5.68
C ARG A 120 -3.82 14.59 -4.74
N THR A 121 -4.22 14.16 -3.56
CA THR A 121 -3.35 13.44 -2.64
C THR A 121 -3.45 11.94 -2.90
N VAL A 122 -2.30 11.25 -2.95
CA VAL A 122 -2.26 9.80 -3.12
C VAL A 122 -2.60 9.10 -1.81
N HIS A 123 -2.00 9.57 -0.72
CA HIS A 123 -2.31 9.10 0.62
C HIS A 123 -2.99 10.21 1.42
N LYS A 124 -3.81 9.82 2.40
CA LYS A 124 -4.51 10.75 3.28
C LYS A 124 -4.47 10.22 4.73
N ASN A 125 -4.18 11.10 5.64
CA ASN A 125 -4.39 10.95 7.07
C ASN A 125 -5.30 12.07 7.56
#